data_9317cdcb1ceceb9ed2f3fb71d361eb64
#
_entry.id   9317cdcb1ceceb9ed2f3fb71d361eb64
#
_cell.length_a   1.000
_cell.length_b   1.000
_cell.length_c   1.000
_cell.angle_alpha   90.00
_cell.angle_beta   90.00
_cell.angle_gamma   90.00
#
_symmetry.space_group_name_H-M   'P 1'
#
loop_
_entity.id
_entity.type
_entity.pdbx_description
1 polymer ?
#
loop_
_entity_poly.entity_id
_entity_poly.type
_entity_poly.pdbx_seq_one_letter_code
_entity_poly.pdbx_strand_id
1 'polypeptide(L)'
;MALEVPPGVETAVLLPNEGFSPSQIQTPPLLVPGLAPGPVGACLQPFWKEWQDLGASDWVVSVLRWGYALEFEEIPPLTIFPGIDSKRKDPVKDLMIRKEIQALLDKGAIEEVQNKGSPGFYSLLFLVPKKDGRWRPVIDLSVLNTYLRKKPFKMETVRSICALLHKGAWTFSIDLTDAYLHIPIHQRSRKFLRLRYGAKVYQFTALPFGLSTAPWLFTKILASVKLGLDPNLLALFQYLDDWLGECMAKGMCGLQAQTLLKLCHSLGLQVNFQKSDLVPKQNFNFIGINFDLLRGLLFPTHQNILKVIEIVRMFLRSREQPARQWQSLIGILGSQDRFVPWGRFRLRPIQLSFLALWRPSTGLQSDMVPISQEVKASLSWWICVENLTPGVPLEAPVFQSRLFTDASTTGWGAHLGGRTVQGQWSEQEVLLHINILEKRAIRLALLELALPSGQSILVSTDNTVVVYYINKQ
;
A
#
# COMPACT_ATOMS: atom_id res chain seq x y z
N MET A 1 -38.27 21.89 -21.33
CA MET A 1 -38.66 23.13 -20.63
C MET A 1 -37.38 23.78 -20.16
N ALA A 2 -36.92 24.74 -20.95
CA ALA A 2 -35.67 25.47 -20.70
C ALA A 2 -35.93 26.53 -19.64
N LEU A 3 -35.10 26.65 -18.65
CA LEU A 3 -35.10 27.77 -17.71
C LEU A 3 -33.95 28.71 -18.05
N GLU A 4 -34.36 29.93 -18.41
CA GLU A 4 -33.52 31.07 -18.74
C GLU A 4 -32.72 31.56 -17.54
N VAL A 5 -31.49 32.01 -17.81
CA VAL A 5 -30.54 32.64 -16.86
C VAL A 5 -30.77 34.16 -16.92
N PRO A 6 -30.93 34.90 -15.80
CA PRO A 6 -31.02 36.36 -15.81
C PRO A 6 -29.68 37.03 -16.06
N PRO A 7 -29.63 38.21 -16.71
CA PRO A 7 -28.42 38.93 -17.04
C PRO A 7 -27.95 39.84 -15.90
N GLY A 8 -26.65 39.96 -15.74
CA GLY A 8 -26.00 41.03 -15.00
C GLY A 8 -24.98 40.65 -13.93
N VAL A 9 -23.81 40.20 -14.36
CA VAL A 9 -22.56 40.39 -13.58
C VAL A 9 -21.45 40.78 -14.56
N GLU A 10 -20.93 41.98 -14.36
CA GLU A 10 -19.84 42.56 -15.16
C GLU A 10 -18.57 41.69 -15.09
N THR A 11 -18.10 41.28 -16.24
CA THR A 11 -16.79 40.67 -16.44
C THR A 11 -15.72 41.73 -16.38
N ALA A 12 -14.91 41.72 -15.32
CA ALA A 12 -13.65 42.48 -15.29
C ALA A 12 -12.65 41.83 -16.27
N VAL A 13 -12.40 42.53 -17.37
CA VAL A 13 -11.36 42.18 -18.34
C VAL A 13 -10.00 42.52 -17.71
N LEU A 14 -9.25 41.52 -17.33
CA LEU A 14 -7.83 41.65 -17.07
C LEU A 14 -7.07 41.50 -18.40
N LEU A 15 -6.37 42.56 -18.76
CA LEU A 15 -5.49 42.63 -19.91
C LEU A 15 -4.39 41.57 -19.87
N PRO A 16 -3.92 41.10 -21.02
CA PRO A 16 -2.89 40.06 -21.08
C PRO A 16 -1.54 40.67 -20.71
N ASN A 17 -0.89 40.07 -19.72
CA ASN A 17 0.51 40.35 -19.44
C ASN A 17 1.36 39.64 -20.50
N GLU A 18 2.30 40.40 -21.03
CA GLU A 18 3.20 40.06 -22.12
C GLU A 18 4.00 38.77 -21.87
N GLY A 19 4.06 37.96 -22.91
CA GLY A 19 5.13 37.14 -23.40
C GLY A 19 6.13 36.50 -22.41
N PHE A 20 5.80 35.34 -21.86
CA PHE A 20 6.81 34.34 -21.64
C PHE A 20 6.42 33.08 -22.46
N SER A 21 7.14 32.90 -23.54
CA SER A 21 7.10 31.68 -24.37
C SER A 21 7.47 30.49 -23.52
N PRO A 22 6.68 29.39 -23.53
CA PRO A 22 7.03 28.13 -22.84
C PRO A 22 7.97 27.29 -23.73
N SER A 23 9.05 27.88 -24.22
CA SER A 23 10.11 27.18 -24.89
C SER A 23 11.34 27.16 -23.98
N GLN A 24 11.73 25.93 -23.60
CA GLN A 24 13.04 25.59 -23.07
C GLN A 24 13.33 25.98 -21.60
N ILE A 25 12.56 25.44 -20.66
CA ILE A 25 13.21 24.94 -19.47
C ILE A 25 13.46 23.45 -19.72
N GLN A 26 14.48 23.14 -20.50
CA GLN A 26 15.21 21.88 -20.37
C GLN A 26 15.77 21.93 -18.95
N THR A 27 15.13 21.18 -18.03
CA THR A 27 15.79 20.78 -16.80
C THR A 27 17.08 20.10 -17.22
N PRO A 28 18.26 20.61 -16.85
CA PRO A 28 19.49 19.90 -17.12
C PRO A 28 19.36 18.52 -16.48
N PRO A 29 19.85 17.44 -17.15
CA PRO A 29 19.89 16.15 -16.52
C PRO A 29 20.62 16.33 -15.20
N LEU A 30 20.01 15.92 -14.10
CA LEU A 30 20.61 15.87 -12.77
C LEU A 30 21.74 14.81 -12.81
N LEU A 31 22.81 15.17 -13.47
CA LEU A 31 24.11 14.54 -13.34
C LEU A 31 24.65 14.97 -11.97
N VAL A 32 24.41 14.16 -10.96
CA VAL A 32 25.32 14.12 -9.81
C VAL A 32 26.64 13.63 -10.37
N PRO A 33 27.69 14.46 -10.42
CA PRO A 33 28.94 14.07 -11.06
C PRO A 33 29.59 12.93 -10.27
N GLY A 34 29.81 11.77 -10.93
CA GLY A 34 30.86 10.84 -10.60
C GLY A 34 30.60 9.90 -9.46
N LEU A 35 29.90 8.83 -9.74
CA LEU A 35 30.29 7.43 -9.49
C LEU A 35 29.17 6.59 -10.13
N ALA A 36 29.52 5.73 -11.09
CA ALA A 36 28.63 4.64 -11.45
C ALA A 36 28.27 3.92 -10.14
N PRO A 37 26.97 3.71 -9.81
CA PRO A 37 26.62 3.10 -8.56
C PRO A 37 27.31 1.74 -8.49
N GLY A 38 28.10 1.51 -7.45
CA GLY A 38 28.70 0.20 -7.18
C GLY A 38 27.63 -0.86 -6.98
N PRO A 39 27.98 -2.09 -6.76
CA PRO A 39 27.03 -3.16 -6.49
C PRO A 39 26.11 -2.78 -5.32
N VAL A 40 24.80 -3.04 -5.45
CA VAL A 40 23.79 -2.68 -4.44
C VAL A 40 23.89 -3.53 -3.17
N GLY A 41 24.46 -4.72 -3.25
CA GLY A 41 24.54 -5.64 -2.12
C GLY A 41 25.34 -5.07 -0.96
N ALA A 42 24.67 -4.87 0.18
CA ALA A 42 25.26 -4.30 1.40
C ALA A 42 25.87 -2.89 1.21
N CYS A 43 25.38 -2.13 0.22
CA CYS A 43 25.96 -0.83 -0.15
C CYS A 43 25.87 0.23 0.93
N LEU A 44 25.04 0.07 1.97
CA LEU A 44 24.99 1.00 3.10
C LEU A 44 26.14 0.78 4.08
N GLN A 45 26.82 -0.36 4.04
CA GLN A 45 27.88 -0.69 5.02
C GLN A 45 29.04 0.33 5.03
N PRO A 46 29.57 0.80 3.91
CA PRO A 46 30.66 1.80 3.93
C PRO A 46 30.24 3.16 4.51
N PHE A 47 28.93 3.48 4.50
CA PHE A 47 28.37 4.78 4.88
C PHE A 47 27.89 4.84 6.33
N TRP A 48 28.25 3.90 7.20
CA TRP A 48 27.77 3.88 8.59
C TRP A 48 28.09 5.13 9.40
N LYS A 49 29.21 5.84 9.06
CA LYS A 49 29.58 7.08 9.72
C LYS A 49 28.62 8.22 9.37
N GLU A 50 28.27 8.35 8.09
CA GLU A 50 27.32 9.34 7.59
C GLU A 50 25.94 9.17 8.22
N TRP A 51 25.52 7.92 8.47
CA TRP A 51 24.31 7.64 9.24
C TRP A 51 24.45 8.01 10.72
N GLN A 52 25.62 7.85 11.32
CA GLN A 52 25.92 8.28 12.68
C GLN A 52 25.88 9.80 12.78
N ASP A 53 26.52 10.50 11.85
CA ASP A 53 26.57 11.97 11.79
C ASP A 53 25.17 12.57 11.53
N LEU A 54 24.30 11.85 10.81
CA LEU A 54 22.90 12.19 10.63
C LEU A 54 22.08 12.12 11.94
N GLY A 55 22.59 11.45 12.97
CA GLY A 55 21.90 11.24 14.25
C GLY A 55 21.06 9.95 14.30
N ALA A 56 21.33 8.98 13.41
CA ALA A 56 20.70 7.66 13.51
C ALA A 56 21.05 6.97 14.84
N SER A 57 20.11 6.16 15.36
CA SER A 57 20.31 5.47 16.62
C SER A 57 21.51 4.50 16.58
N ASP A 58 22.14 4.26 17.72
CA ASP A 58 23.28 3.33 17.84
C ASP A 58 22.95 1.94 17.29
N TRP A 59 21.72 1.50 17.42
CA TRP A 59 21.26 0.25 16.85
C TRP A 59 21.30 0.26 15.32
N VAL A 60 20.81 1.33 14.66
CA VAL A 60 20.87 1.48 13.20
C VAL A 60 22.33 1.51 12.75
N VAL A 61 23.17 2.32 13.39
CA VAL A 61 24.61 2.43 13.09
C VAL A 61 25.29 1.06 13.23
N SER A 62 24.99 0.31 14.30
CA SER A 62 25.52 -1.03 14.52
C SER A 62 25.13 -2.01 13.42
N VAL A 63 23.86 -1.99 12.99
CA VAL A 63 23.37 -2.83 11.89
C VAL A 63 24.07 -2.48 10.58
N LEU A 64 24.24 -1.22 10.27
CA LEU A 64 24.90 -0.79 9.03
C LEU A 64 26.39 -1.13 9.05
N ARG A 65 27.07 -0.95 10.18
CA ARG A 65 28.50 -1.22 10.33
C ARG A 65 28.85 -2.70 10.32
N TRP A 66 28.10 -3.53 11.07
CA TRP A 66 28.44 -4.93 11.32
C TRP A 66 27.53 -5.92 10.61
N GLY A 67 26.44 -5.45 10.03
CA GLY A 67 25.39 -6.25 9.43
C GLY A 67 24.31 -6.66 10.41
N TYR A 68 23.11 -6.95 9.87
CA TYR A 68 21.97 -7.43 10.63
C TYR A 68 22.19 -8.87 11.10
N ALA A 69 22.16 -9.08 12.40
CA ALA A 69 22.19 -10.41 13.01
C ALA A 69 20.77 -10.96 13.12
N LEU A 70 20.53 -12.13 12.52
CA LEU A 70 19.24 -12.82 12.64
C LEU A 70 18.97 -13.19 14.08
N GLU A 71 17.77 -12.84 14.56
CA GLU A 71 17.30 -13.20 15.89
C GLU A 71 16.35 -14.39 15.79
N PHE A 72 16.69 -15.46 16.48
CA PHE A 72 15.90 -16.68 16.49
C PHE A 72 15.14 -16.85 17.80
N GLU A 73 13.93 -17.42 17.74
CA GLU A 73 13.25 -17.98 18.90
C GLU A 73 13.88 -19.33 19.27
N GLU A 74 14.16 -20.14 18.23
CA GLU A 74 14.87 -21.41 18.33
C GLU A 74 15.87 -21.48 17.18
N ILE A 75 17.13 -21.84 17.48
CA ILE A 75 18.18 -21.91 16.46
C ILE A 75 17.85 -23.03 15.47
N PRO A 76 17.72 -22.74 14.16
CA PRO A 76 17.40 -23.77 13.19
C PRO A 76 18.54 -24.80 13.05
N PRO A 77 18.23 -26.07 12.78
CA PRO A 77 19.22 -27.11 12.60
C PRO A 77 20.12 -26.80 11.39
N LEU A 78 21.41 -26.90 11.58
CA LEU A 78 22.39 -26.73 10.51
C LEU A 78 22.79 -28.10 9.97
N THR A 79 22.88 -28.21 8.65
CA THR A 79 23.29 -29.44 7.97
C THR A 79 24.52 -29.22 7.13
N ILE A 80 25.36 -30.25 7.03
CA ILE A 80 26.39 -30.33 5.98
C ILE A 80 25.67 -30.84 4.74
N PHE A 81 25.77 -30.13 3.65
CA PHE A 81 25.00 -30.48 2.46
C PHE A 81 25.51 -31.82 1.88
N PRO A 82 24.73 -32.90 1.86
CA PRO A 82 25.08 -34.11 1.13
C PRO A 82 25.10 -33.80 -0.37
N GLY A 83 26.16 -34.14 -1.05
CA GLY A 83 26.45 -33.80 -2.45
C GLY A 83 25.48 -34.33 -3.52
N ILE A 84 24.18 -34.34 -3.27
CA ILE A 84 23.15 -34.78 -4.21
C ILE A 84 22.95 -33.70 -5.30
N ASP A 85 23.34 -34.04 -6.51
CA ASP A 85 23.11 -33.24 -7.71
C ASP A 85 21.65 -33.40 -8.13
N SER A 86 20.81 -32.43 -7.80
CA SER A 86 19.46 -32.37 -8.37
C SER A 86 19.58 -31.95 -9.84
N LYS A 87 19.74 -32.89 -10.75
CA LYS A 87 19.62 -32.65 -12.20
C LYS A 87 18.27 -32.00 -12.46
N ARG A 88 18.26 -30.71 -12.73
CA ARG A 88 17.04 -30.01 -13.12
C ARG A 88 16.63 -30.51 -14.50
N LYS A 89 15.41 -31.03 -14.62
CA LYS A 89 14.89 -31.62 -15.84
C LYS A 89 14.58 -30.63 -16.98
N ASP A 90 14.51 -29.31 -16.64
CA ASP A 90 14.10 -28.26 -17.58
C ASP A 90 15.28 -27.32 -17.87
N PRO A 91 15.91 -27.41 -19.07
CA PRO A 91 17.05 -26.58 -19.42
C PRO A 91 16.76 -25.06 -19.42
N VAL A 92 15.52 -24.67 -19.76
CA VAL A 92 15.11 -23.25 -19.79
C VAL A 92 15.08 -22.67 -18.39
N LYS A 93 14.47 -23.40 -17.46
CA LYS A 93 14.42 -22.98 -16.04
C LYS A 93 15.81 -22.97 -15.41
N ASP A 94 16.67 -23.93 -15.77
CA ASP A 94 18.05 -23.97 -15.28
C ASP A 94 18.84 -22.75 -15.74
N LEU A 95 18.74 -22.38 -17.01
CA LEU A 95 19.37 -21.18 -17.56
C LEU A 95 18.91 -19.90 -16.85
N MET A 96 17.61 -19.79 -16.54
CA MET A 96 17.07 -18.63 -15.83
C MET A 96 17.61 -18.50 -14.41
N ILE A 97 17.70 -19.62 -13.68
CA ILE A 97 18.26 -19.62 -12.33
C ILE A 97 19.75 -19.28 -12.35
N ARG A 98 20.50 -19.80 -13.35
CA ARG A 98 21.90 -19.46 -13.54
C ARG A 98 22.10 -17.96 -13.76
N LYS A 99 21.28 -17.35 -14.63
CA LYS A 99 21.31 -15.91 -14.88
C LYS A 99 21.02 -15.10 -13.61
N GLU A 100 20.07 -15.56 -12.79
CA GLU A 100 19.74 -14.86 -11.53
C GLU A 100 20.86 -14.98 -10.50
N ILE A 101 21.46 -16.16 -10.33
CA ILE A 101 22.60 -16.33 -9.43
C ILE A 101 23.75 -15.42 -9.86
N GLN A 102 24.02 -15.33 -11.17
CA GLN A 102 25.03 -14.41 -11.68
C GLN A 102 24.65 -12.95 -11.39
N ALA A 103 23.40 -12.55 -11.61
CA ALA A 103 22.94 -11.21 -11.30
C ALA A 103 23.06 -10.87 -9.79
N LEU A 104 22.79 -11.84 -8.90
CA LEU A 104 22.98 -11.65 -7.45
C LEU A 104 24.45 -11.54 -7.07
N LEU A 105 25.34 -12.28 -7.75
CA LEU A 105 26.80 -12.16 -7.59
C LEU A 105 27.28 -10.78 -8.07
N ASP A 106 26.86 -10.36 -9.25
CA ASP A 106 27.21 -9.05 -9.84
C ASP A 106 26.73 -7.89 -8.97
N LYS A 107 25.58 -8.06 -8.31
CA LYS A 107 25.05 -7.13 -7.31
C LYS A 107 25.79 -7.18 -5.97
N GLY A 108 26.70 -8.11 -5.76
CA GLY A 108 27.34 -8.32 -4.45
C GLY A 108 26.39 -8.81 -3.35
N ALA A 109 25.18 -9.26 -3.71
CA ALA A 109 24.14 -9.67 -2.75
C ALA A 109 24.38 -11.07 -2.18
N ILE A 110 25.13 -11.91 -2.89
CA ILE A 110 25.56 -13.25 -2.47
C ILE A 110 27.05 -13.44 -2.72
N GLU A 111 27.65 -14.37 -1.98
CA GLU A 111 29.03 -14.82 -2.16
C GLU A 111 29.09 -16.35 -2.25
N GLU A 112 30.09 -16.91 -2.95
CA GLU A 112 30.34 -18.36 -2.99
C GLU A 112 31.01 -18.81 -1.68
N VAL A 113 30.47 -19.86 -1.05
CA VAL A 113 31.00 -20.43 0.20
C VAL A 113 32.22 -21.29 -0.14
N GLN A 114 33.40 -20.89 0.33
CA GLN A 114 34.64 -21.58 0.07
C GLN A 114 34.73 -22.95 0.78
N ASN A 115 34.36 -22.98 2.06
CA ASN A 115 34.32 -24.23 2.83
C ASN A 115 32.94 -24.91 2.70
N LYS A 116 32.82 -25.77 1.69
CA LYS A 116 31.59 -26.53 1.41
C LYS A 116 31.23 -27.53 2.50
N GLY A 117 32.18 -27.96 3.35
CA GLY A 117 31.95 -28.84 4.50
C GLY A 117 31.42 -28.13 5.74
N SER A 118 31.35 -26.80 5.73
CA SER A 118 30.78 -26.06 6.88
C SER A 118 29.27 -26.19 6.96
N PRO A 119 28.69 -26.46 8.18
CA PRO A 119 27.27 -26.59 8.32
C PRO A 119 26.53 -25.26 8.05
N GLY A 120 25.34 -25.35 7.43
CA GLY A 120 24.51 -24.20 7.10
C GLY A 120 23.03 -24.59 7.02
N PHE A 121 22.16 -23.58 6.95
CA PHE A 121 20.75 -23.75 6.65
C PHE A 121 20.51 -23.44 5.18
N TYR A 122 19.93 -24.39 4.45
CA TYR A 122 19.81 -24.32 3.00
C TYR A 122 18.35 -24.10 2.59
N SER A 123 18.12 -23.06 1.80
CA SER A 123 16.82 -22.73 1.23
C SER A 123 16.79 -22.99 -0.28
N LEU A 124 15.61 -23.30 -0.79
CA LEU A 124 15.43 -23.59 -2.22
C LEU A 124 15.30 -22.30 -3.02
N LEU A 125 15.92 -22.25 -4.19
CA LEU A 125 15.68 -21.21 -5.19
C LEU A 125 14.78 -21.80 -6.28
N PHE A 126 13.62 -21.19 -6.51
CA PHE A 126 12.66 -21.62 -7.51
C PHE A 126 12.16 -20.45 -8.36
N LEU A 127 11.50 -20.78 -9.47
CA LEU A 127 10.97 -19.80 -10.41
C LEU A 127 9.46 -19.67 -10.27
N VAL A 128 8.97 -18.44 -10.16
CA VAL A 128 7.55 -18.11 -10.17
C VAL A 128 7.21 -17.37 -11.47
N PRO A 129 6.15 -17.77 -12.20
CA PRO A 129 5.76 -17.06 -13.40
C PRO A 129 5.22 -15.67 -13.06
N LYS A 130 5.65 -14.67 -13.82
CA LYS A 130 5.08 -13.32 -13.81
C LYS A 130 3.89 -13.25 -14.75
N LYS A 131 3.01 -12.25 -14.55
CA LYS A 131 1.85 -12.00 -15.42
C LYS A 131 2.23 -11.67 -16.88
N ASP A 132 3.43 -11.15 -17.09
CA ASP A 132 4.00 -10.80 -18.41
C ASP A 132 4.67 -11.99 -19.12
N GLY A 133 4.48 -13.22 -18.63
CA GLY A 133 5.10 -14.43 -19.17
C GLY A 133 6.57 -14.64 -18.79
N ARG A 134 7.21 -13.67 -18.11
CA ARG A 134 8.57 -13.83 -17.58
C ARG A 134 8.57 -14.63 -16.29
N TRP A 135 9.72 -15.16 -15.91
CA TRP A 135 9.90 -15.86 -14.64
C TRP A 135 10.60 -14.95 -13.62
N ARG A 136 10.20 -15.09 -12.38
CA ARG A 136 10.85 -14.44 -11.24
C ARG A 136 11.48 -15.52 -10.37
N PRO A 137 12.78 -15.51 -10.16
CA PRO A 137 13.41 -16.37 -9.16
C PRO A 137 13.07 -15.88 -7.75
N VAL A 138 12.76 -16.82 -6.87
CA VAL A 138 12.40 -16.56 -5.48
C VAL A 138 13.13 -17.58 -4.62
N ILE A 139 13.76 -17.11 -3.55
CA ILE A 139 14.29 -17.98 -2.51
C ILE A 139 13.17 -18.31 -1.51
N ASP A 140 13.00 -19.60 -1.22
CA ASP A 140 12.02 -20.04 -0.23
C ASP A 140 12.61 -19.98 1.17
N LEU A 141 12.29 -18.93 1.90
CA LEU A 141 12.68 -18.75 3.29
C LEU A 141 11.55 -19.12 4.27
N SER A 142 10.47 -19.74 3.81
CA SER A 142 9.28 -20.05 4.63
C SER A 142 9.64 -20.89 5.86
N VAL A 143 10.46 -21.92 5.69
CA VAL A 143 10.92 -22.77 6.80
C VAL A 143 11.83 -21.99 7.74
N LEU A 144 12.79 -21.22 7.24
CA LEU A 144 13.66 -20.39 8.08
C LEU A 144 12.84 -19.36 8.88
N ASN A 145 11.84 -18.78 8.27
CA ASN A 145 10.96 -17.79 8.91
C ASN A 145 10.20 -18.33 10.13
N THR A 146 9.99 -19.66 10.24
CA THR A 146 9.37 -20.27 11.42
C THR A 146 10.23 -20.22 12.66
N TYR A 147 11.56 -20.16 12.50
CA TYR A 147 12.53 -20.07 13.58
C TYR A 147 12.83 -18.64 14.01
N LEU A 148 12.50 -17.63 13.17
CA LEU A 148 12.83 -16.23 13.45
C LEU A 148 11.88 -15.62 14.49
N ARG A 149 12.46 -14.80 15.37
CA ARG A 149 11.68 -14.00 16.31
C ARG A 149 10.79 -13.02 15.55
N LYS A 150 9.48 -13.10 15.81
CA LYS A 150 8.49 -12.21 15.18
C LYS A 150 8.70 -10.78 15.64
N LYS A 151 8.73 -9.86 14.70
CA LYS A 151 8.88 -8.41 14.94
C LYS A 151 7.57 -7.72 14.51
N PRO A 152 6.60 -7.54 15.42
CA PRO A 152 5.39 -6.80 15.08
C PRO A 152 5.74 -5.34 14.81
N PHE A 153 5.25 -4.79 13.71
CA PHE A 153 5.41 -3.38 13.36
C PHE A 153 4.24 -2.91 12.50
N LYS A 154 4.05 -1.61 12.48
CA LYS A 154 3.06 -0.97 11.60
C LYS A 154 3.81 -0.31 10.45
N MET A 155 3.46 -0.70 9.24
CA MET A 155 3.87 0.02 8.03
C MET A 155 2.97 1.24 7.81
N GLU A 156 3.47 2.22 7.07
CA GLU A 156 2.61 3.21 6.46
C GLU A 156 1.49 2.50 5.67
N THR A 157 0.31 3.03 5.77
CA THR A 157 -0.85 2.52 5.05
C THR A 157 -1.36 3.61 4.11
N VAL A 158 -2.08 3.20 3.07
CA VAL A 158 -2.79 4.17 2.24
C VAL A 158 -3.61 5.15 3.08
N ARG A 159 -4.28 4.65 4.12
CA ARG A 159 -5.09 5.49 5.01
C ARG A 159 -4.27 6.52 5.77
N SER A 160 -3.08 6.14 6.30
CA SER A 160 -2.20 7.09 7.00
C SER A 160 -1.66 8.14 6.04
N ILE A 161 -1.31 7.75 4.82
CA ILE A 161 -0.83 8.67 3.79
C ILE A 161 -1.93 9.64 3.36
N CYS A 162 -3.14 9.14 3.03
CA CYS A 162 -4.28 9.98 2.67
C CYS A 162 -4.68 10.96 3.78
N ALA A 163 -4.51 10.59 5.05
CA ALA A 163 -4.85 11.47 6.17
C ALA A 163 -3.87 12.63 6.38
N LEU A 164 -2.70 12.56 5.77
CA LEU A 164 -1.62 13.54 5.92
C LEU A 164 -1.34 14.32 4.64
N LEU A 165 -1.84 13.87 3.49
CA LEU A 165 -1.73 14.60 2.22
C LEU A 165 -2.75 15.74 2.17
N HIS A 166 -2.33 16.87 1.58
CA HIS A 166 -3.13 18.10 1.50
C HIS A 166 -3.60 18.37 0.08
N LYS A 167 -4.85 18.82 -0.04
CA LYS A 167 -5.38 19.33 -1.30
C LYS A 167 -4.54 20.53 -1.77
N GLY A 168 -4.21 20.57 -3.05
CA GLY A 168 -3.40 21.64 -3.66
C GLY A 168 -1.89 21.44 -3.51
N ALA A 169 -1.41 20.50 -2.72
CA ALA A 169 0.00 20.19 -2.56
C ALA A 169 0.64 19.64 -3.84
N TRP A 170 1.97 19.73 -3.92
CA TRP A 170 2.80 19.18 -4.99
C TRP A 170 3.61 18.02 -4.47
N THR A 171 3.79 16.99 -5.31
CA THR A 171 4.47 15.76 -4.91
C THR A 171 5.53 15.35 -5.92
N PHE A 172 6.52 14.62 -5.43
CA PHE A 172 7.46 13.83 -6.22
C PHE A 172 7.60 12.44 -5.61
N SER A 173 8.07 11.47 -6.38
CA SER A 173 8.30 10.10 -5.87
C SER A 173 9.70 9.60 -6.15
N ILE A 174 10.22 8.78 -5.23
CA ILE A 174 11.50 8.09 -5.33
C ILE A 174 11.27 6.60 -5.14
N ASP A 175 11.83 5.78 -6.06
CA ASP A 175 11.91 4.33 -5.98
C ASP A 175 13.37 3.94 -5.67
N LEU A 176 13.60 3.04 -4.72
CA LEU A 176 14.93 2.56 -4.39
C LEU A 176 15.22 1.27 -5.15
N THR A 177 16.41 1.18 -5.74
CA THR A 177 16.84 0.00 -6.49
C THR A 177 17.06 -1.19 -5.55
N ASP A 178 16.38 -2.33 -5.80
CA ASP A 178 16.58 -3.58 -5.04
C ASP A 178 16.59 -3.40 -3.50
N ALA A 179 15.72 -2.57 -2.99
CA ALA A 179 15.54 -2.08 -1.62
C ALA A 179 16.26 -2.83 -0.49
N TYR A 180 15.87 -4.06 -0.19
CA TYR A 180 16.42 -4.81 0.94
C TYR A 180 17.90 -5.14 0.77
N LEU A 181 18.39 -5.31 -0.46
CA LEU A 181 19.79 -5.65 -0.73
C LEU A 181 20.79 -4.57 -0.26
N HIS A 182 20.32 -3.35 0.04
CA HIS A 182 21.15 -2.29 0.60
C HIS A 182 21.73 -2.65 1.98
N ILE A 183 21.02 -3.46 2.77
CA ILE A 183 21.34 -3.73 4.17
C ILE A 183 22.25 -4.94 4.27
N PRO A 184 23.43 -4.81 4.95
CA PRO A 184 24.34 -5.93 5.14
C PRO A 184 23.79 -6.97 6.12
N ILE A 185 24.11 -8.25 5.88
CA ILE A 185 23.87 -9.36 6.82
C ILE A 185 25.15 -9.63 7.60
N HIS A 186 25.02 -9.69 8.93
CA HIS A 186 26.12 -9.99 9.83
C HIS A 186 26.75 -11.34 9.50
N GLN A 187 28.08 -11.40 9.47
CA GLN A 187 28.84 -12.57 9.02
C GLN A 187 28.41 -13.89 9.71
N ARG A 188 28.12 -13.85 11.01
CA ARG A 188 27.65 -15.03 11.78
C ARG A 188 26.28 -15.53 11.33
N SER A 189 25.47 -14.69 10.69
CA SER A 189 24.12 -15.00 10.24
C SER A 189 24.05 -15.51 8.79
N ARG A 190 25.09 -15.26 7.96
CA ARG A 190 25.10 -15.66 6.54
C ARG A 190 24.92 -17.17 6.35
N LYS A 191 25.44 -17.99 7.25
CA LYS A 191 25.29 -19.46 7.21
C LYS A 191 23.83 -19.93 7.28
N PHE A 192 22.90 -19.10 7.74
CA PHE A 192 21.46 -19.41 7.78
C PHE A 192 20.75 -19.02 6.48
N LEU A 193 21.40 -18.30 5.57
CA LEU A 193 20.86 -17.78 4.32
C LEU A 193 21.60 -18.38 3.13
N ARG A 194 21.78 -19.70 3.14
CA ARG A 194 22.46 -20.41 2.08
C ARG A 194 21.50 -20.95 1.02
N LEU A 195 21.96 -20.94 -0.20
CA LEU A 195 21.33 -21.63 -1.34
C LEU A 195 22.36 -22.47 -2.08
N ARG A 196 21.89 -23.51 -2.72
CA ARG A 196 22.72 -24.36 -3.56
C ARG A 196 22.31 -24.28 -5.03
N TYR A 197 23.31 -24.30 -5.89
CA TYR A 197 23.12 -24.50 -7.31
C TYR A 197 24.25 -25.34 -7.90
N GLY A 198 23.92 -26.52 -8.43
CA GLY A 198 24.93 -27.49 -8.88
C GLY A 198 25.84 -27.93 -7.72
N ALA A 199 27.13 -27.94 -7.97
CA ALA A 199 28.17 -28.25 -6.97
C ALA A 199 28.59 -27.04 -6.12
N LYS A 200 27.99 -25.86 -6.34
CA LYS A 200 28.34 -24.63 -5.64
C LYS A 200 27.32 -24.29 -4.55
N VAL A 201 27.83 -23.71 -3.48
CA VAL A 201 27.03 -23.17 -2.38
C VAL A 201 27.24 -21.67 -2.33
N TYR A 202 26.15 -20.94 -2.21
CA TYR A 202 26.15 -19.49 -2.05
C TYR A 202 25.49 -19.10 -0.75
N GLN A 203 25.86 -17.94 -0.18
CA GLN A 203 25.20 -17.36 0.98
C GLN A 203 24.96 -15.87 0.76
N PHE A 204 23.86 -15.33 1.33
CA PHE A 204 23.58 -13.92 1.23
C PHE A 204 24.50 -13.09 2.12
N THR A 205 25.06 -12.04 1.56
CA THR A 205 25.84 -10.98 2.21
C THR A 205 24.95 -9.78 2.55
N ALA A 206 23.84 -9.64 1.81
CA ALA A 206 22.84 -8.61 1.93
C ALA A 206 21.47 -9.20 2.28
N LEU A 207 20.58 -8.38 2.78
CA LEU A 207 19.24 -8.76 3.25
C LEU A 207 18.37 -9.29 2.10
N PRO A 208 17.99 -10.59 2.07
CA PRO A 208 17.22 -11.16 0.98
C PRO A 208 15.74 -10.80 1.03
N PHE A 209 15.12 -10.76 -0.15
CA PHE A 209 13.66 -10.79 -0.24
C PHE A 209 13.11 -12.11 0.30
N GLY A 210 11.94 -12.06 0.96
CA GLY A 210 11.29 -13.25 1.52
C GLY A 210 11.62 -13.52 2.98
N LEU A 211 12.59 -12.84 3.58
CA LEU A 211 12.85 -12.90 5.02
C LEU A 211 11.74 -12.13 5.77
N SER A 212 11.09 -12.77 6.74
CA SER A 212 9.92 -12.20 7.44
C SER A 212 10.23 -10.91 8.21
N THR A 213 11.47 -10.73 8.63
CA THR A 213 11.95 -9.53 9.34
C THR A 213 12.42 -8.41 8.40
N ALA A 214 12.58 -8.67 7.09
CA ALA A 214 13.12 -7.69 6.16
C ALA A 214 12.29 -6.39 6.06
N PRO A 215 10.96 -6.42 5.94
CA PRO A 215 10.16 -5.20 5.89
C PRO A 215 10.30 -4.35 7.16
N TRP A 216 10.29 -4.99 8.33
CA TRP A 216 10.47 -4.31 9.61
C TRP A 216 11.84 -3.64 9.70
N LEU A 217 12.91 -4.39 9.40
CA LEU A 217 14.29 -3.91 9.48
C LEU A 217 14.50 -2.71 8.53
N PHE A 218 14.07 -2.86 7.28
CA PHE A 218 14.20 -1.82 6.26
C PHE A 218 13.48 -0.54 6.67
N THR A 219 12.21 -0.65 7.11
CA THR A 219 11.43 0.50 7.58
C THR A 219 12.10 1.20 8.77
N LYS A 220 12.66 0.44 9.72
CA LYS A 220 13.34 1.00 10.90
C LYS A 220 14.62 1.76 10.54
N ILE A 221 15.44 1.23 9.64
CA ILE A 221 16.67 1.89 9.20
C ILE A 221 16.31 3.17 8.43
N LEU A 222 15.44 3.06 7.42
CA LEU A 222 15.13 4.18 6.54
C LEU A 222 14.32 5.30 7.20
N ALA A 223 13.64 5.03 8.32
CA ALA A 223 13.02 6.08 9.12
C ALA A 223 14.03 7.15 9.57
N SER A 224 15.31 6.79 9.75
CA SER A 224 16.37 7.73 10.13
C SER A 224 16.68 8.76 9.03
N VAL A 225 16.34 8.50 7.76
CA VAL A 225 16.54 9.48 6.66
C VAL A 225 15.78 10.77 6.94
N LYS A 226 14.63 10.70 7.62
CA LYS A 226 13.83 11.87 7.99
C LYS A 226 14.57 12.85 8.92
N LEU A 227 15.61 12.39 9.63
CA LEU A 227 16.42 13.26 10.51
C LEU A 227 17.21 14.32 9.72
N GLY A 228 17.53 14.05 8.46
CA GLY A 228 18.22 15.00 7.59
C GLY A 228 17.30 15.93 6.79
N LEU A 229 16.01 15.95 7.12
CA LEU A 229 15.00 16.72 6.41
C LEU A 229 14.27 17.67 7.37
N ASP A 230 13.89 18.86 6.87
CA ASP A 230 13.01 19.76 7.62
C ASP A 230 11.54 19.33 7.41
N PRO A 231 10.84 18.87 8.46
CA PRO A 231 9.46 18.43 8.36
C PRO A 231 8.47 19.55 7.99
N ASN A 232 8.86 20.82 8.17
CA ASN A 232 8.03 21.98 7.78
C ASN A 232 8.10 22.26 6.27
N LEU A 233 9.16 21.78 5.59
CA LEU A 233 9.38 22.00 4.16
C LEU A 233 8.99 20.78 3.32
N LEU A 234 9.13 19.57 3.86
CA LEU A 234 8.89 18.31 3.18
C LEU A 234 8.22 17.30 4.10
N ALA A 235 7.00 16.88 3.76
CA ALA A 235 6.42 15.67 4.31
C ALA A 235 6.89 14.47 3.48
N LEU A 236 7.58 13.51 4.12
CA LEU A 236 8.09 12.31 3.46
C LEU A 236 7.34 11.06 3.94
N PHE A 237 6.68 10.37 3.02
CA PHE A 237 5.99 9.11 3.21
C PHE A 237 6.85 7.98 2.63
N GLN A 238 7.22 7.00 3.47
CA GLN A 238 8.09 5.89 3.10
C GLN A 238 7.30 4.58 3.15
N TYR A 239 7.00 4.05 1.98
CA TYR A 239 6.37 2.73 1.84
C TYR A 239 7.39 1.74 1.25
N LEU A 240 8.24 1.17 2.10
CA LEU A 240 9.38 0.34 1.69
C LEU A 240 10.30 1.09 0.71
N ASP A 241 10.39 0.58 -0.52
CA ASP A 241 11.17 1.15 -1.63
C ASP A 241 10.50 2.35 -2.31
N ASP A 242 9.16 2.48 -2.19
CA ASP A 242 8.39 3.57 -2.78
C ASP A 242 8.27 4.75 -1.78
N TRP A 243 8.84 5.89 -2.10
CA TRP A 243 8.77 7.10 -1.28
C TRP A 243 8.01 8.22 -2.00
N LEU A 244 7.20 8.93 -1.25
CA LEU A 244 6.44 10.09 -1.72
C LEU A 244 6.82 11.31 -0.90
N GLY A 245 7.30 12.37 -1.57
CA GLY A 245 7.54 13.66 -0.96
C GLY A 245 6.41 14.63 -1.28
N GLU A 246 5.95 15.40 -0.30
CA GLU A 246 4.92 16.42 -0.42
C GLU A 246 5.41 17.79 0.04
N CYS A 247 5.09 18.83 -0.73
CA CYS A 247 5.36 20.22 -0.42
C CYS A 247 4.19 21.11 -0.88
N MET A 248 3.94 22.22 -0.19
CA MET A 248 2.83 23.11 -0.55
C MET A 248 3.11 23.96 -1.80
N ALA A 249 4.37 24.21 -2.14
CA ALA A 249 4.75 25.03 -3.30
C ALA A 249 5.56 24.22 -4.33
N LYS A 250 5.24 24.38 -5.63
CA LYS A 250 5.90 23.66 -6.73
C LYS A 250 7.43 23.82 -6.74
N GLY A 251 7.91 25.05 -6.62
CA GLY A 251 9.36 25.34 -6.63
C GLY A 251 10.08 24.71 -5.44
N MET A 252 9.46 24.76 -4.24
CA MET A 252 9.98 24.12 -3.06
C MET A 252 10.01 22.60 -3.22
N CYS A 253 8.97 22.01 -3.80
CA CYS A 253 8.89 20.57 -4.05
C CYS A 253 10.06 20.09 -4.94
N GLY A 254 10.39 20.82 -6.00
CA GLY A 254 11.56 20.51 -6.84
C GLY A 254 12.90 20.64 -6.10
N LEU A 255 13.04 21.65 -5.24
CA LEU A 255 14.23 21.82 -4.40
C LEU A 255 14.39 20.70 -3.37
N GLN A 256 13.29 20.32 -2.71
CA GLN A 256 13.29 19.23 -1.73
C GLN A 256 13.55 17.86 -2.37
N ALA A 257 13.07 17.63 -3.60
CA ALA A 257 13.42 16.42 -4.35
C ALA A 257 14.94 16.32 -4.56
N GLN A 258 15.60 17.42 -4.94
CA GLN A 258 17.05 17.47 -5.09
C GLN A 258 17.79 17.28 -3.75
N THR A 259 17.29 17.89 -2.68
CA THR A 259 17.85 17.75 -1.33
C THR A 259 17.78 16.32 -0.86
N LEU A 260 16.64 15.66 -1.04
CA LEU A 260 16.47 14.25 -0.70
C LEU A 260 17.37 13.32 -1.54
N LEU A 261 17.55 13.62 -2.84
CA LEU A 261 18.48 12.86 -3.69
C LEU A 261 19.91 12.97 -3.21
N LYS A 262 20.37 14.18 -2.84
CA LYS A 262 21.71 14.39 -2.28
C LYS A 262 21.88 13.63 -0.97
N LEU A 263 20.88 13.69 -0.10
CA LEU A 263 20.87 12.94 1.15
C LEU A 263 20.90 11.41 0.90
N CYS A 264 20.10 10.88 -0.02
CA CYS A 264 20.17 9.47 -0.40
C CYS A 264 21.57 9.08 -0.87
N HIS A 265 22.18 9.90 -1.71
CA HIS A 265 23.54 9.65 -2.20
C HIS A 265 24.58 9.67 -1.07
N SER A 266 24.56 10.67 -0.17
CA SER A 266 25.49 10.74 0.95
C SER A 266 25.35 9.59 1.93
N LEU A 267 24.17 8.99 2.03
CA LEU A 267 23.88 7.83 2.87
C LEU A 267 24.09 6.47 2.16
N GLY A 268 24.54 6.49 0.88
CA GLY A 268 24.78 5.27 0.10
C GLY A 268 23.53 4.61 -0.46
N LEU A 269 22.37 5.27 -0.41
CA LEU A 269 21.11 4.77 -0.97
C LEU A 269 21.11 4.89 -2.50
N GLN A 270 20.75 3.81 -3.20
CA GLN A 270 20.69 3.76 -4.64
C GLN A 270 19.27 4.02 -5.16
N VAL A 271 19.07 5.17 -5.79
CA VAL A 271 17.80 5.58 -6.37
C VAL A 271 17.63 5.02 -7.77
N ASN A 272 16.46 4.47 -8.05
CA ASN A 272 16.06 4.02 -9.37
C ASN A 272 15.46 5.20 -10.17
N PHE A 273 16.27 5.92 -10.90
CA PHE A 273 15.85 7.11 -11.67
C PHE A 273 14.81 6.79 -12.76
N GLN A 274 14.78 5.55 -13.28
CA GLN A 274 13.82 5.16 -14.32
C GLN A 274 12.39 4.99 -13.78
N LYS A 275 12.26 4.67 -12.49
CA LYS A 275 10.97 4.51 -11.82
C LYS A 275 10.60 5.70 -10.94
N SER A 276 11.57 6.53 -10.57
CA SER A 276 11.34 7.74 -9.77
C SER A 276 10.74 8.84 -10.64
N ASP A 277 9.83 9.61 -10.06
CA ASP A 277 9.23 10.77 -10.68
C ASP A 277 9.59 12.03 -9.87
N LEU A 278 10.64 12.71 -10.32
CA LEU A 278 11.23 13.85 -9.61
C LEU A 278 10.64 15.20 -10.01
N VAL A 279 9.80 15.21 -11.05
CA VAL A 279 9.11 16.42 -11.50
C VAL A 279 7.88 16.64 -10.62
N PRO A 280 7.75 17.80 -9.95
CA PRO A 280 6.61 18.07 -9.09
C PRO A 280 5.27 17.96 -9.81
N LYS A 281 4.37 17.12 -9.29
CA LYS A 281 3.04 16.80 -9.83
C LYS A 281 1.96 16.90 -8.76
N GLN A 282 0.72 17.13 -9.20
CA GLN A 282 -0.48 17.08 -8.37
C GLN A 282 -1.40 15.92 -8.74
N ASN A 283 -1.14 15.27 -9.89
CA ASN A 283 -1.80 14.05 -10.31
C ASN A 283 -0.75 12.94 -10.49
N PHE A 284 -0.86 11.85 -9.72
CA PHE A 284 0.11 10.78 -9.70
C PHE A 284 -0.48 9.46 -9.20
N ASN A 285 0.20 8.36 -9.52
CA ASN A 285 -0.13 7.05 -8.98
C ASN A 285 0.85 6.69 -7.86
N PHE A 286 0.34 6.27 -6.71
CA PHE A 286 1.15 5.80 -5.60
C PHE A 286 0.45 4.62 -4.90
N ILE A 287 1.20 3.54 -4.59
CA ILE A 287 0.68 2.31 -3.96
C ILE A 287 -0.69 1.84 -4.49
N GLY A 288 -0.86 1.89 -5.81
CA GLY A 288 -2.04 1.36 -6.49
C GLY A 288 -3.26 2.27 -6.50
N ILE A 289 -3.10 3.54 -6.15
CA ILE A 289 -4.15 4.57 -6.14
C ILE A 289 -3.71 5.74 -7.03
N ASN A 290 -4.64 6.35 -7.72
CA ASN A 290 -4.44 7.62 -8.39
C ASN A 290 -4.90 8.75 -7.48
N PHE A 291 -4.01 9.72 -7.25
CA PHE A 291 -4.24 10.92 -6.47
C PHE A 291 -4.36 12.12 -7.41
N ASP A 292 -5.43 12.88 -7.29
CA ASP A 292 -5.61 14.20 -7.90
C ASP A 292 -5.67 15.25 -6.77
N LEU A 293 -4.51 15.75 -6.36
CA LEU A 293 -4.43 16.72 -5.27
C LEU A 293 -4.98 18.09 -5.66
N LEU A 294 -5.00 18.45 -6.96
CA LEU A 294 -5.61 19.69 -7.41
C LEU A 294 -7.11 19.70 -7.10
N ARG A 295 -7.81 18.61 -7.41
CA ARG A 295 -9.23 18.44 -7.11
C ARG A 295 -9.48 17.96 -5.68
N GLY A 296 -8.48 17.37 -5.02
CA GLY A 296 -8.60 16.72 -3.71
C GLY A 296 -9.39 15.41 -3.81
N LEU A 297 -9.13 14.60 -4.84
CA LEU A 297 -9.84 13.34 -5.11
C LEU A 297 -8.88 12.16 -5.22
N LEU A 298 -9.39 10.99 -4.84
CA LEU A 298 -8.72 9.68 -4.92
C LEU A 298 -9.51 8.77 -5.86
N PHE A 299 -8.79 8.03 -6.70
CA PHE A 299 -9.40 7.11 -7.68
C PHE A 299 -8.68 5.76 -7.67
N PRO A 300 -9.35 4.66 -8.03
CA PRO A 300 -8.67 3.45 -8.47
C PRO A 300 -7.79 3.75 -9.69
N THR A 301 -6.59 3.16 -9.76
CA THR A 301 -5.80 3.27 -10.98
C THR A 301 -6.52 2.58 -12.16
N HIS A 302 -6.25 3.02 -13.38
CA HIS A 302 -6.81 2.41 -14.59
C HIS A 302 -6.58 0.88 -14.63
N GLN A 303 -5.38 0.42 -14.24
CA GLN A 303 -5.07 -1.01 -14.16
C GLN A 303 -5.94 -1.75 -13.14
N ASN A 304 -6.26 -1.12 -12.01
CA ASN A 304 -7.12 -1.71 -11.00
C ASN A 304 -8.58 -1.76 -11.45
N ILE A 305 -9.07 -0.73 -12.15
CA ILE A 305 -10.39 -0.73 -12.79
C ILE A 305 -10.49 -1.91 -13.77
N LEU A 306 -9.50 -2.10 -14.63
CA LEU A 306 -9.49 -3.23 -15.57
C LEU A 306 -9.53 -4.58 -14.87
N LYS A 307 -8.75 -4.76 -13.78
CA LYS A 307 -8.79 -6.01 -12.97
C LYS A 307 -10.17 -6.26 -12.36
N VAL A 308 -10.82 -5.21 -11.85
CA VAL A 308 -12.18 -5.30 -11.31
C VAL A 308 -13.15 -5.76 -12.40
N ILE A 309 -13.12 -5.10 -13.56
CA ILE A 309 -14.00 -5.45 -14.68
C ILE A 309 -13.77 -6.89 -15.15
N GLU A 310 -12.53 -7.31 -15.28
CA GLU A 310 -12.15 -8.66 -15.74
C GLU A 310 -12.70 -9.75 -14.80
N ILE A 311 -12.43 -9.64 -13.50
CA ILE A 311 -12.86 -10.66 -12.54
C ILE A 311 -14.39 -10.68 -12.40
N VAL A 312 -15.03 -9.51 -12.40
CA VAL A 312 -16.49 -9.44 -12.32
C VAL A 312 -17.15 -10.04 -13.56
N ARG A 313 -16.64 -9.77 -14.76
CA ARG A 313 -17.14 -10.39 -15.99
C ARG A 313 -17.04 -11.90 -15.98
N MET A 314 -15.95 -12.45 -15.43
CA MET A 314 -15.78 -13.90 -15.23
C MET A 314 -16.91 -14.47 -14.36
N PHE A 315 -17.22 -13.82 -13.23
CA PHE A 315 -18.28 -14.26 -12.33
C PHE A 315 -19.67 -14.14 -12.94
N LEU A 316 -19.97 -13.06 -13.66
CA LEU A 316 -21.28 -12.86 -14.33
C LEU A 316 -21.58 -13.94 -15.37
N ARG A 317 -20.56 -14.48 -16.04
CA ARG A 317 -20.68 -15.54 -17.06
C ARG A 317 -20.77 -16.94 -16.45
N SER A 318 -20.43 -17.10 -15.16
CA SER A 318 -20.37 -18.38 -14.48
C SER A 318 -21.63 -18.68 -13.69
N ARG A 319 -21.92 -19.97 -13.45
CA ARG A 319 -22.93 -20.43 -12.50
C ARG A 319 -22.35 -20.63 -11.10
N GLU A 320 -21.09 -21.05 -11.05
CA GLU A 320 -20.33 -21.32 -9.84
C GLU A 320 -18.84 -21.03 -10.09
N GLN A 321 -18.07 -20.81 -9.01
CA GLN A 321 -16.62 -20.62 -9.05
C GLN A 321 -15.98 -21.28 -7.83
N PRO A 322 -14.72 -21.73 -7.92
CA PRO A 322 -13.99 -22.22 -6.76
C PRO A 322 -13.89 -21.15 -5.65
N ALA A 323 -13.93 -21.58 -4.38
CA ALA A 323 -13.83 -20.68 -3.22
C ALA A 323 -12.61 -19.74 -3.29
N ARG A 324 -11.45 -20.20 -3.81
CA ARG A 324 -10.28 -19.37 -4.05
C ARG A 324 -10.56 -18.21 -5.00
N GLN A 325 -11.44 -18.37 -6.01
CA GLN A 325 -11.80 -17.30 -6.95
C GLN A 325 -12.72 -16.28 -6.28
N TRP A 326 -13.62 -16.74 -5.40
CA TRP A 326 -14.44 -15.85 -4.58
C TRP A 326 -13.57 -15.01 -3.63
N GLN A 327 -12.57 -15.62 -3.00
CA GLN A 327 -11.60 -14.89 -2.15
C GLN A 327 -10.83 -13.86 -2.97
N SER A 328 -10.42 -14.21 -4.20
CA SER A 328 -9.75 -13.29 -5.13
C SER A 328 -10.67 -12.13 -5.53
N LEU A 329 -11.94 -12.41 -5.89
CA LEU A 329 -12.94 -11.40 -6.21
C LEU A 329 -13.12 -10.41 -5.04
N ILE A 330 -13.41 -10.94 -3.85
CA ILE A 330 -13.63 -10.13 -2.65
C ILE A 330 -12.39 -9.32 -2.30
N GLY A 331 -11.19 -9.90 -2.44
CA GLY A 331 -9.92 -9.21 -2.22
C GLY A 331 -9.68 -8.07 -3.21
N ILE A 332 -9.96 -8.28 -4.52
CA ILE A 332 -9.83 -7.25 -5.55
C ILE A 332 -10.83 -6.12 -5.32
N LEU A 333 -12.11 -6.43 -5.11
CA LEU A 333 -13.13 -5.42 -4.83
C LEU A 333 -12.85 -4.69 -3.52
N GLY A 334 -12.47 -5.40 -2.46
CA GLY A 334 -12.14 -4.84 -1.15
C GLY A 334 -10.88 -3.98 -1.13
N SER A 335 -9.96 -4.16 -2.09
CA SER A 335 -8.81 -3.26 -2.25
C SER A 335 -9.21 -1.90 -2.87
N GLN A 336 -10.35 -1.83 -3.57
CA GLN A 336 -10.83 -0.65 -4.26
C GLN A 336 -12.06 0.00 -3.59
N ASP A 337 -12.73 -0.68 -2.67
CA ASP A 337 -14.02 -0.28 -2.08
C ASP A 337 -13.98 1.10 -1.41
N ARG A 338 -12.81 1.54 -0.96
CA ARG A 338 -12.59 2.84 -0.31
C ARG A 338 -12.39 4.00 -1.28
N PHE A 339 -12.05 3.73 -2.53
CA PHE A 339 -11.75 4.72 -3.57
C PHE A 339 -12.88 4.83 -4.59
N VAL A 340 -13.93 4.04 -4.38
CA VAL A 340 -15.13 4.02 -5.19
C VAL A 340 -16.33 4.43 -4.32
N PRO A 341 -17.08 5.48 -4.68
CA PRO A 341 -18.27 5.86 -3.92
C PRO A 341 -19.23 4.68 -3.77
N TRP A 342 -19.71 4.42 -2.55
CA TRP A 342 -20.58 3.29 -2.22
C TRP A 342 -19.95 1.89 -2.39
N GLY A 343 -18.64 1.78 -2.68
CA GLY A 343 -17.97 0.50 -2.94
C GLY A 343 -18.16 -0.51 -1.83
N ARG A 344 -17.99 -0.11 -0.56
CA ARG A 344 -18.23 -1.00 0.60
C ARG A 344 -19.66 -1.50 0.69
N PHE A 345 -20.62 -0.61 0.48
CA PHE A 345 -22.03 -0.98 0.50
C PHE A 345 -22.34 -2.01 -0.60
N ARG A 346 -21.77 -1.83 -1.79
CA ARG A 346 -21.95 -2.75 -2.93
C ARG A 346 -21.16 -4.06 -2.80
N LEU A 347 -20.08 -4.08 -2.04
CA LEU A 347 -19.31 -5.29 -1.75
C LEU A 347 -19.97 -6.19 -0.70
N ARG A 348 -20.67 -5.60 0.27
CA ARG A 348 -21.19 -6.33 1.43
C ARG A 348 -22.13 -7.49 1.10
N PRO A 349 -23.12 -7.37 0.19
CA PRO A 349 -23.98 -8.49 -0.19
C PRO A 349 -23.19 -9.67 -0.76
N ILE A 350 -22.14 -9.39 -1.55
CA ILE A 350 -21.25 -10.41 -2.14
C ILE A 350 -20.50 -11.18 -1.04
N GLN A 351 -19.96 -10.45 -0.05
CA GLN A 351 -19.27 -11.06 1.09
C GLN A 351 -20.20 -11.94 1.93
N LEU A 352 -21.42 -11.46 2.23
CA LEU A 352 -22.41 -12.20 3.02
C LEU A 352 -22.86 -13.46 2.31
N SER A 353 -23.13 -13.40 1.00
CA SER A 353 -23.51 -14.57 0.21
C SER A 353 -22.41 -15.64 0.20
N PHE A 354 -21.14 -15.20 0.03
CA PHE A 354 -20.00 -16.14 0.09
C PHE A 354 -19.86 -16.80 1.46
N LEU A 355 -19.92 -16.03 2.56
CA LEU A 355 -19.78 -16.54 3.92
C LEU A 355 -20.93 -17.45 4.37
N ALA A 356 -22.14 -17.28 3.80
CA ALA A 356 -23.27 -18.15 4.04
C ALA A 356 -23.09 -19.55 3.41
N LEU A 357 -22.38 -19.62 2.28
CA LEU A 357 -22.20 -20.83 1.50
C LEU A 357 -20.87 -21.54 1.75
N TRP A 358 -19.86 -20.84 2.22
CA TRP A 358 -18.53 -21.40 2.43
C TRP A 358 -17.85 -20.75 3.66
N ARG A 359 -17.15 -21.59 4.45
CA ARG A 359 -16.43 -21.15 5.67
C ARG A 359 -14.96 -21.52 5.60
N PRO A 360 -14.02 -20.58 5.92
CA PRO A 360 -12.58 -20.86 5.88
C PRO A 360 -12.11 -21.98 6.80
N SER A 361 -12.85 -22.22 7.92
CA SER A 361 -12.49 -23.23 8.93
C SER A 361 -12.76 -24.67 8.49
N THR A 362 -13.67 -24.90 7.54
CA THR A 362 -14.14 -26.24 7.15
C THR A 362 -14.10 -26.51 5.66
N GLY A 363 -14.06 -25.44 4.83
CA GLY A 363 -14.09 -25.54 3.37
C GLY A 363 -12.72 -25.64 2.74
N LEU A 364 -12.64 -26.32 1.61
CA LEU A 364 -11.44 -26.35 0.76
C LEU A 364 -11.46 -25.19 -0.23
N GLN A 365 -10.30 -24.69 -0.59
CA GLN A 365 -10.19 -23.60 -1.59
C GLN A 365 -10.65 -24.01 -3.00
N SER A 366 -10.72 -25.32 -3.25
CA SER A 366 -11.22 -25.92 -4.51
C SER A 366 -12.73 -26.10 -4.55
N ASP A 367 -13.44 -25.96 -3.40
CA ASP A 367 -14.89 -26.15 -3.34
C ASP A 367 -15.60 -25.20 -4.30
N MET A 368 -16.53 -25.74 -5.07
CA MET A 368 -17.34 -24.95 -6.01
C MET A 368 -18.47 -24.26 -5.26
N VAL A 369 -18.52 -22.94 -5.35
CA VAL A 369 -19.52 -22.10 -4.67
C VAL A 369 -20.42 -21.46 -5.70
N PRO A 370 -21.77 -21.68 -5.63
CA PRO A 370 -22.72 -21.17 -6.60
C PRO A 370 -22.81 -19.63 -6.52
N ILE A 371 -23.18 -19.03 -7.66
CA ILE A 371 -23.35 -17.57 -7.82
C ILE A 371 -24.84 -17.30 -8.02
N SER A 372 -25.49 -16.76 -6.98
CA SER A 372 -26.93 -16.42 -7.03
C SER A 372 -27.21 -15.22 -7.93
N GLN A 373 -28.49 -15.05 -8.30
CA GLN A 373 -28.91 -13.88 -9.11
C GLN A 373 -28.74 -12.56 -8.34
N GLU A 374 -28.90 -12.55 -7.01
CA GLU A 374 -28.69 -11.38 -6.16
C GLU A 374 -27.18 -10.98 -6.17
N VAL A 375 -26.29 -11.96 -6.15
CA VAL A 375 -24.85 -11.72 -6.29
C VAL A 375 -24.54 -11.14 -7.67
N LYS A 376 -25.11 -11.70 -8.74
CA LYS A 376 -24.94 -11.16 -10.11
C LYS A 376 -25.46 -9.74 -10.23
N ALA A 377 -26.60 -9.42 -9.65
CA ALA A 377 -27.14 -8.06 -9.61
C ALA A 377 -26.21 -7.09 -8.89
N SER A 378 -25.64 -7.50 -7.74
CA SER A 378 -24.64 -6.71 -7.00
C SER A 378 -23.33 -6.55 -7.80
N LEU A 379 -22.89 -7.57 -8.52
CA LEU A 379 -21.69 -7.54 -9.35
C LEU A 379 -21.85 -6.66 -10.60
N SER A 380 -23.04 -6.61 -11.18
CA SER A 380 -23.30 -5.79 -12.38
C SER A 380 -23.00 -4.30 -12.15
N TRP A 381 -23.14 -3.81 -10.92
CA TRP A 381 -22.78 -2.45 -10.55
C TRP A 381 -21.27 -2.17 -10.72
N TRP A 382 -20.40 -3.16 -10.46
CA TRP A 382 -18.95 -3.04 -10.51
C TRP A 382 -18.35 -3.06 -11.93
N ILE A 383 -19.10 -3.37 -12.96
CA ILE A 383 -18.63 -3.29 -14.36
C ILE A 383 -18.96 -1.96 -15.03
N CYS A 384 -19.79 -1.13 -14.40
CA CYS A 384 -20.11 0.20 -14.89
C CYS A 384 -18.97 1.16 -14.54
N VAL A 385 -18.26 1.66 -15.55
CA VAL A 385 -17.08 2.52 -15.37
C VAL A 385 -17.46 3.81 -14.65
N GLU A 386 -18.65 4.32 -14.92
CA GLU A 386 -19.21 5.53 -14.32
C GLU A 386 -19.36 5.41 -12.78
N ASN A 387 -19.49 4.20 -12.27
CA ASN A 387 -19.50 3.95 -10.83
C ASN A 387 -18.09 3.93 -10.22
N LEU A 388 -17.07 3.58 -11.00
CA LEU A 388 -15.69 3.39 -10.54
C LEU A 388 -14.81 4.64 -10.66
N THR A 389 -15.24 5.62 -11.44
CA THR A 389 -14.42 6.80 -11.83
C THR A 389 -14.77 8.13 -11.17
N PRO A 390 -15.85 8.31 -10.40
CA PRO A 390 -16.14 9.61 -9.79
C PRO A 390 -15.08 10.04 -8.77
N GLY A 391 -14.39 9.08 -8.13
CA GLY A 391 -13.43 9.31 -7.06
C GLY A 391 -14.08 9.59 -5.70
N VAL A 392 -13.27 9.59 -4.67
CA VAL A 392 -13.66 9.92 -3.29
C VAL A 392 -12.83 11.09 -2.80
N PRO A 393 -13.36 11.96 -1.92
CA PRO A 393 -12.60 13.06 -1.35
C PRO A 393 -11.37 12.57 -0.59
N LEU A 394 -10.23 13.25 -0.77
CA LEU A 394 -9.00 13.06 0.00
C LEU A 394 -9.20 13.47 1.46
N GLU A 395 -9.76 14.66 1.64
CA GLU A 395 -10.02 15.24 2.95
C GLU A 395 -11.42 14.87 3.45
N ALA A 396 -11.55 14.74 4.77
CA ALA A 396 -12.85 14.57 5.38
C ALA A 396 -13.73 15.81 5.08
N PRO A 397 -15.04 15.61 4.80
CA PRO A 397 -15.92 16.73 4.53
C PRO A 397 -15.99 17.66 5.75
N VAL A 398 -16.00 18.97 5.48
CA VAL A 398 -16.28 19.97 6.51
C VAL A 398 -17.74 19.83 6.92
N PHE A 399 -18.00 19.61 8.21
CA PHE A 399 -19.34 19.50 8.73
C PHE A 399 -20.00 20.87 8.83
N GLN A 400 -21.15 21.03 8.22
CA GLN A 400 -21.92 22.27 8.22
C GLN A 400 -22.86 22.35 9.44
N SER A 401 -23.25 21.20 9.98
CA SER A 401 -24.15 21.10 11.12
C SER A 401 -23.90 19.82 11.93
N ARG A 402 -24.36 19.81 13.17
CA ARG A 402 -24.23 18.68 14.08
C ARG A 402 -25.61 18.19 14.54
N LEU A 403 -25.92 16.94 14.23
CA LEU A 403 -27.12 16.23 14.62
C LEU A 403 -26.83 15.42 15.89
N PHE A 404 -27.57 15.65 16.93
CA PHE A 404 -27.57 14.83 18.15
C PHE A 404 -28.75 13.88 18.09
N THR A 405 -28.56 12.62 18.43
CA THR A 405 -29.60 11.60 18.45
C THR A 405 -29.46 10.74 19.70
N ASP A 406 -30.62 10.33 20.21
CA ASP A 406 -30.73 9.42 21.35
C ASP A 406 -31.95 8.52 21.17
N ALA A 407 -31.89 7.29 21.68
CA ALA A 407 -33.00 6.35 21.67
C ALA A 407 -33.14 5.61 23.00
N SER A 408 -34.39 5.43 23.40
CA SER A 408 -34.79 4.55 24.50
C SER A 408 -35.51 3.32 23.98
N THR A 409 -35.99 2.47 24.85
CA THR A 409 -36.88 1.34 24.51
C THR A 409 -38.29 1.77 24.12
N THR A 410 -38.68 3.03 24.41
CA THR A 410 -40.03 3.54 24.15
C THR A 410 -40.10 4.49 22.96
N GLY A 411 -39.02 5.21 22.68
CA GLY A 411 -39.01 6.20 21.60
C GLY A 411 -37.62 6.71 21.27
N TRP A 412 -37.54 7.70 20.40
CA TRP A 412 -36.32 8.33 19.94
C TRP A 412 -36.46 9.84 19.86
N GLY A 413 -35.35 10.53 19.97
CA GLY A 413 -35.27 11.97 19.83
C GLY A 413 -34.03 12.40 19.07
N ALA A 414 -34.13 13.56 18.40
CA ALA A 414 -32.99 14.15 17.71
C ALA A 414 -33.09 15.68 17.71
N HIS A 415 -31.92 16.32 17.67
CA HIS A 415 -31.80 17.77 17.69
C HIS A 415 -30.73 18.22 16.69
N LEU A 416 -31.08 19.20 15.83
CA LEU A 416 -30.19 19.81 14.85
C LEU A 416 -30.36 21.32 14.82
N GLY A 417 -29.39 22.07 15.33
CA GLY A 417 -29.55 23.52 15.49
C GLY A 417 -30.77 23.85 16.38
N GLY A 418 -31.67 24.70 15.99
CA GLY A 418 -32.92 25.01 16.74
C GLY A 418 -34.09 24.05 16.46
N ARG A 419 -33.90 22.96 15.70
CA ARG A 419 -34.95 22.02 15.29
C ARG A 419 -34.86 20.72 16.08
N THR A 420 -35.97 20.29 16.68
CA THR A 420 -36.08 19.03 17.42
C THR A 420 -37.14 18.15 16.74
N VAL A 421 -36.84 16.87 16.60
CA VAL A 421 -37.75 15.83 16.12
C VAL A 421 -37.74 14.66 17.10
N GLN A 422 -38.88 13.99 17.27
CA GLN A 422 -39.01 12.84 18.17
C GLN A 422 -40.12 11.92 17.71
N GLY A 423 -40.09 10.67 18.13
CA GLY A 423 -41.14 9.70 17.81
C GLY A 423 -41.16 8.53 18.80
N GLN A 424 -42.27 7.79 18.78
CA GLN A 424 -42.40 6.54 19.53
C GLN A 424 -42.16 5.35 18.61
N TRP A 425 -41.66 4.24 19.19
CA TRP A 425 -41.48 3.01 18.48
C TRP A 425 -42.80 2.28 18.28
N SER A 426 -42.99 1.62 17.17
CA SER A 426 -44.05 0.65 16.97
C SER A 426 -43.90 -0.56 17.89
N GLU A 427 -44.95 -1.35 18.08
CA GLU A 427 -44.93 -2.59 18.89
C GLU A 427 -43.85 -3.58 18.39
N GLN A 428 -43.60 -3.61 17.11
CA GLN A 428 -42.54 -4.47 16.52
C GLN A 428 -41.12 -3.92 16.76
N GLU A 429 -40.97 -2.62 16.78
CA GLU A 429 -39.68 -1.96 16.98
C GLU A 429 -39.23 -2.00 18.44
N VAL A 430 -40.13 -1.92 19.41
CA VAL A 430 -39.82 -2.05 20.85
C VAL A 430 -39.07 -3.34 21.15
N LEU A 431 -39.29 -4.40 20.39
CA LEU A 431 -38.60 -5.70 20.55
C LEU A 431 -37.16 -5.71 20.03
N LEU A 432 -36.71 -4.66 19.36
CA LEU A 432 -35.35 -4.60 18.79
C LEU A 432 -34.33 -4.24 19.87
N HIS A 433 -33.10 -4.75 19.66
CA HIS A 433 -31.98 -4.39 20.53
C HIS A 433 -31.68 -2.90 20.45
N ILE A 434 -31.32 -2.26 21.60
CA ILE A 434 -31.07 -0.82 21.70
C ILE A 434 -30.12 -0.29 20.62
N ASN A 435 -29.05 -1.00 20.27
CA ASN A 435 -28.14 -0.59 19.19
C ASN A 435 -28.82 -0.47 17.82
N ILE A 436 -29.91 -1.22 17.59
CA ILE A 436 -30.70 -1.12 16.36
C ILE A 436 -31.62 0.11 16.44
N LEU A 437 -32.22 0.34 17.59
CA LEU A 437 -33.09 1.49 17.87
C LEU A 437 -32.30 2.80 17.70
N GLU A 438 -31.14 2.91 18.27
CA GLU A 438 -30.22 4.04 18.12
C GLU A 438 -29.87 4.32 16.64
N LYS A 439 -29.54 3.27 15.88
CA LYS A 439 -29.28 3.39 14.44
C LYS A 439 -30.52 3.85 13.68
N ARG A 440 -31.71 3.37 14.08
CA ARG A 440 -33.00 3.80 13.49
C ARG A 440 -33.33 5.25 13.82
N ALA A 441 -33.05 5.69 15.05
CA ALA A 441 -33.22 7.08 15.47
C ALA A 441 -32.47 8.04 14.53
N ILE A 442 -31.21 7.75 14.23
CA ILE A 442 -30.42 8.53 13.27
C ILE A 442 -31.11 8.59 11.91
N ARG A 443 -31.55 7.43 11.38
CA ARG A 443 -32.23 7.37 10.08
C ARG A 443 -33.52 8.18 10.06
N LEU A 444 -34.37 8.02 11.07
CA LEU A 444 -35.65 8.72 11.17
C LEU A 444 -35.44 10.24 11.31
N ALA A 445 -34.49 10.65 12.15
CA ALA A 445 -34.12 12.04 12.30
C ALA A 445 -33.69 12.69 10.98
N LEU A 446 -32.84 12.00 10.20
CA LEU A 446 -32.41 12.49 8.88
C LEU A 446 -33.57 12.61 7.88
N LEU A 447 -34.55 11.71 7.94
CA LEU A 447 -35.75 11.75 7.08
C LEU A 447 -36.70 12.88 7.47
N GLU A 448 -37.00 13.03 8.78
CA GLU A 448 -37.95 14.04 9.25
C GLU A 448 -37.41 15.47 9.19
N LEU A 449 -36.10 15.64 9.38
CA LEU A 449 -35.47 16.95 9.26
C LEU A 449 -35.38 17.43 7.81
N ALA A 450 -35.66 16.56 6.81
CA ALA A 450 -35.69 16.86 5.38
C ALA A 450 -34.48 17.73 4.95
N LEU A 451 -33.29 17.27 5.23
CA LEU A 451 -32.07 18.04 5.03
C LEU A 451 -31.75 18.21 3.55
N PRO A 452 -31.22 19.36 3.13
CA PRO A 452 -30.80 19.56 1.75
C PRO A 452 -29.76 18.51 1.32
N SER A 453 -29.89 18.00 0.08
CA SER A 453 -28.91 17.09 -0.48
C SER A 453 -27.54 17.76 -0.59
N GLY A 454 -26.48 17.01 -0.35
CA GLY A 454 -25.11 17.51 -0.44
C GLY A 454 -24.56 18.16 0.84
N GLN A 455 -25.33 18.24 1.92
CA GLN A 455 -24.81 18.67 3.21
C GLN A 455 -24.03 17.58 3.92
N SER A 456 -22.89 17.96 4.51
CA SER A 456 -22.12 17.11 5.41
C SER A 456 -22.52 17.39 6.86
N ILE A 457 -23.00 16.33 7.55
CA ILE A 457 -23.53 16.42 8.91
C ILE A 457 -22.72 15.53 9.82
N LEU A 458 -22.30 16.08 10.97
CA LEU A 458 -21.71 15.31 12.04
C LEU A 458 -22.85 14.75 12.93
N VAL A 459 -23.00 13.43 12.94
CA VAL A 459 -23.94 12.77 13.85
C VAL A 459 -23.26 12.45 15.16
N SER A 460 -23.86 12.86 16.27
CA SER A 460 -23.39 12.57 17.63
C SER A 460 -24.44 11.73 18.36
N THR A 461 -24.02 10.57 18.84
CA THR A 461 -24.77 9.63 19.68
C THR A 461 -23.84 9.15 20.77
N ASP A 462 -24.37 8.78 21.94
CA ASP A 462 -23.60 8.20 23.04
C ASP A 462 -23.30 6.70 22.82
N ASN A 463 -23.98 6.08 21.85
CA ASN A 463 -23.81 4.66 21.54
C ASN A 463 -22.57 4.39 20.69
N THR A 464 -21.46 4.02 21.34
CA THR A 464 -20.18 3.73 20.68
C THR A 464 -20.25 2.59 19.67
N VAL A 465 -21.18 1.62 19.85
CA VAL A 465 -21.40 0.51 18.91
C VAL A 465 -21.99 1.04 17.60
N VAL A 466 -22.94 1.96 17.69
CA VAL A 466 -23.55 2.58 16.51
C VAL A 466 -22.54 3.45 15.76
N VAL A 467 -21.74 4.25 16.49
CA VAL A 467 -20.62 5.01 15.89
C VAL A 467 -19.68 4.10 15.11
N TYR A 468 -19.31 2.97 15.72
CA TYR A 468 -18.44 2.00 15.08
C TYR A 468 -19.08 1.40 13.80
N TYR A 469 -20.36 1.02 13.85
CA TYR A 469 -21.06 0.45 12.70
C TYR A 469 -21.20 1.45 11.56
N ILE A 470 -21.56 2.70 11.84
CA ILE A 470 -21.73 3.73 10.80
C ILE A 470 -20.39 4.10 10.16
N ASN A 471 -19.34 4.27 10.95
CA ASN A 471 -18.01 4.64 10.43
C ASN A 471 -17.29 3.51 9.68
N LYS A 472 -17.76 2.27 9.86
CA LYS A 472 -17.17 1.10 9.16
C LYS A 472 -17.97 0.58 7.97
N GLN A 473 -19.09 1.24 7.66
CA GLN A 473 -19.89 0.90 6.46
C GLN A 473 -19.29 1.42 5.15
#